data_94632800479935f69cad12db3310de56
#
_entry.id   94632800479935f69cad12db3310de56
#
_cell.length_a   1.000
_cell.length_b   1.000
_cell.length_c   1.000
_cell.angle_alpha   90.00
_cell.angle_beta   90.00
_cell.angle_gamma   90.00
#
_symmetry.space_group_name_H-M   'P 1'
#
loop_
_entity.id
_entity.type
_entity.pdbx_description
1 polymer ?
#
loop_
_entity_poly.entity_id
_entity_poly.type
_entity_poly.pdbx_seq_one_letter_code
_entity_poly.pdbx_strand_id
1 'polypeptide(L)'
;KDWARGVVWDFTFERAPCATPLDFTLPVESGLDLDYLRERLTDYPDRRLLSFLLEGMRFEADVELHTVLVPHLISLPLGFESVRKELYRLEDNGWYKFFDHLPFWPIYLNGQGATARKLEVRYRRTTECGGPRKDTYDESGLRALSINEATMTQHFPRHFHDRLNEPLFRAWLEAKDLLEEAGREVPSVHPHEFKPTLTQVMNDLAILLAASRLLDEPIYVFGDDAKDYFNQLAIASEDWWKLGVVFLAPEAPGDLPAPGRNRIFFVSERRLGFGAKLSSNVAQRFSEALLFLLREDMDALEAQQPLDMRPSAQQWREARSKISSRLSDQSRLYFVHMYTDDPIFGVVGVERALRLLKVWHTLTRKVRLLMAIPEKRNLGTWAPWLGVLLCAGLGLVIVPKAKLLRTS
;
A
#
# COMPACT_ATOMS: atom_id res chain seq x y z
N LYS A 1 29.54 21.17 -1.91
CA LYS A 1 28.36 21.99 -2.30
C LYS A 1 27.54 21.34 -3.40
N ASP A 2 28.11 20.53 -4.28
CA ASP A 2 27.46 20.01 -5.49
C ASP A 2 26.60 18.79 -5.24
N TRP A 3 26.92 17.94 -4.28
CA TRP A 3 26.06 16.81 -3.91
C TRP A 3 24.71 17.22 -3.29
N ALA A 4 24.57 18.46 -2.83
CA ALA A 4 23.32 19.04 -2.34
C ALA A 4 22.35 19.41 -3.49
N ARG A 5 22.79 19.36 -4.74
CA ARG A 5 22.02 19.83 -5.91
C ARG A 5 21.41 18.71 -6.74
N GLY A 6 21.57 17.43 -6.34
CA GLY A 6 21.07 16.32 -7.13
C GLY A 6 21.82 16.13 -8.46
N VAL A 7 23.13 16.31 -8.44
CA VAL A 7 23.96 16.17 -9.64
C VAL A 7 24.01 14.71 -10.07
N VAL A 8 23.86 14.47 -11.36
CA VAL A 8 24.20 13.20 -11.98
C VAL A 8 25.71 13.03 -11.87
N TRP A 9 26.15 12.07 -11.09
CA TRP A 9 27.58 11.75 -10.96
C TRP A 9 27.90 10.64 -11.92
N ASP A 10 28.70 10.90 -12.91
CA ASP A 10 29.35 9.88 -13.69
C ASP A 10 30.57 9.39 -12.89
N PHE A 11 30.31 8.40 -12.03
CA PHE A 11 31.38 7.70 -11.34
C PHE A 11 31.99 6.68 -12.28
N THR A 12 33.01 7.04 -13.00
CA THR A 12 33.90 6.09 -13.66
C THR A 12 34.69 5.32 -12.61
N PHE A 13 34.07 4.32 -11.98
CA PHE A 13 34.80 3.35 -11.19
C PHE A 13 35.44 2.35 -12.15
N GLU A 14 36.74 2.47 -12.32
CA GLU A 14 37.52 1.53 -13.13
C GLU A 14 37.45 0.07 -12.69
N ARG A 15 36.85 -0.28 -11.53
CA ARG A 15 36.89 -1.63 -10.96
C ARG A 15 35.76 -2.02 -10.02
N ALA A 16 34.56 -1.66 -10.18
CA ALA A 16 33.51 -2.34 -9.42
C ALA A 16 32.83 -3.38 -10.29
N PRO A 17 32.84 -4.68 -9.96
CA PRO A 17 31.95 -5.64 -10.58
C PRO A 17 30.53 -5.41 -10.06
N CYS A 18 29.96 -4.27 -10.40
CA CYS A 18 28.57 -4.01 -10.15
C CYS A 18 27.79 -4.71 -11.24
N ALA A 19 26.88 -5.58 -10.84
CA ALA A 19 25.95 -6.17 -11.78
C ALA A 19 25.13 -5.07 -12.43
N THR A 20 24.91 -5.15 -13.73
CA THR A 20 23.96 -4.25 -14.37
C THR A 20 22.54 -4.62 -13.97
N PRO A 21 21.63 -3.65 -13.79
CA PRO A 21 20.26 -3.93 -13.38
C PRO A 21 19.51 -4.90 -14.30
N LEU A 22 19.93 -4.98 -15.56
CA LEU A 22 19.30 -5.81 -16.58
C LEU A 22 19.79 -7.27 -16.57
N ASP A 23 20.86 -7.58 -15.82
CA ASP A 23 21.50 -8.90 -15.86
C ASP A 23 20.88 -9.91 -14.91
N PHE A 24 19.89 -9.53 -14.13
CA PHE A 24 19.25 -10.50 -13.25
C PHE A 24 17.75 -10.40 -13.12
N THR A 25 17.13 -11.55 -13.26
CA THR A 25 15.77 -11.81 -12.81
C THR A 25 15.87 -12.86 -11.72
N LEU A 26 15.64 -12.44 -10.48
CA LEU A 26 15.62 -13.33 -9.34
C LEU A 26 14.18 -13.67 -8.97
N PRO A 27 13.92 -14.90 -8.52
CA PRO A 27 12.63 -15.25 -7.96
C PRO A 27 12.25 -14.31 -6.81
N VAL A 28 10.96 -14.00 -6.71
CA VAL A 28 10.45 -13.17 -5.63
C VAL A 28 10.52 -13.93 -4.32
N GLU A 29 11.26 -13.40 -3.38
CA GLU A 29 11.19 -13.82 -1.99
C GLU A 29 10.02 -13.09 -1.33
N SER A 30 9.01 -13.79 -0.88
CA SER A 30 7.85 -13.22 -0.20
C SER A 30 7.54 -13.96 1.09
N GLY A 31 7.11 -13.20 2.11
CA GLY A 31 6.51 -13.80 3.31
C GLY A 31 5.06 -14.23 3.09
N LEU A 32 4.41 -13.69 2.04
CA LEU A 32 3.04 -14.05 1.66
C LEU A 32 3.02 -15.45 1.02
N ASP A 33 1.91 -16.15 1.16
CA ASP A 33 1.68 -17.42 0.48
C ASP A 33 1.28 -17.17 -0.98
N LEU A 34 2.29 -17.12 -1.86
CA LEU A 34 2.08 -16.80 -3.27
C LEU A 34 1.31 -17.87 -4.03
N ASP A 35 1.44 -19.13 -3.65
CA ASP A 35 0.69 -20.22 -4.27
C ASP A 35 -0.79 -20.14 -3.93
N TYR A 36 -1.11 -19.89 -2.67
CA TYR A 36 -2.48 -19.61 -2.26
C TYR A 36 -3.08 -18.40 -2.98
N LEU A 37 -2.33 -17.31 -3.10
CA LEU A 37 -2.78 -16.11 -3.81
C LEU A 37 -2.96 -16.38 -5.31
N ARG A 38 -2.06 -17.13 -5.94
CA ARG A 38 -2.18 -17.53 -7.35
C ARG A 38 -3.46 -18.31 -7.62
N GLU A 39 -3.75 -19.31 -6.78
CA GLU A 39 -4.96 -20.12 -6.90
C GLU A 39 -6.22 -19.29 -6.71
N ARG A 40 -6.27 -18.50 -5.62
CA ARG A 40 -7.48 -17.79 -5.22
C ARG A 40 -7.79 -16.53 -6.04
N LEU A 41 -6.78 -15.87 -6.58
CA LEU A 41 -6.95 -14.66 -7.40
C LEU A 41 -6.99 -14.94 -8.91
N THR A 42 -7.15 -16.21 -9.32
CA THR A 42 -7.22 -16.60 -10.73
C THR A 42 -8.32 -15.85 -11.48
N ASP A 43 -9.48 -15.62 -10.86
CA ASP A 43 -10.61 -14.91 -11.46
C ASP A 43 -10.74 -13.45 -10.97
N TYR A 44 -9.76 -12.96 -10.21
CA TYR A 44 -9.75 -11.58 -9.76
C TYR A 44 -9.53 -10.63 -10.95
N PRO A 45 -10.33 -9.56 -11.08
CA PRO A 45 -10.28 -8.69 -12.28
C PRO A 45 -8.95 -8.00 -12.52
N ASP A 46 -8.23 -7.65 -11.44
CA ASP A 46 -6.93 -6.99 -11.55
C ASP A 46 -5.80 -8.02 -11.74
N ARG A 47 -5.65 -8.49 -12.99
CA ARG A 47 -4.62 -9.47 -13.38
C ARG A 47 -3.20 -8.96 -13.13
N ARG A 48 -3.01 -7.65 -13.30
CA ARG A 48 -1.69 -7.05 -13.12
C ARG A 48 -1.24 -7.07 -11.67
N LEU A 49 -2.16 -6.90 -10.71
CA LEU A 49 -1.84 -7.09 -9.30
C LEU A 49 -1.33 -8.50 -9.02
N LEU A 50 -1.96 -9.52 -9.60
CA LEU A 50 -1.52 -10.91 -9.44
C LEU A 50 -0.09 -11.10 -9.96
N SER A 51 0.22 -10.58 -11.16
CA SER A 51 1.60 -10.59 -11.69
C SER A 51 2.58 -9.89 -10.72
N PHE A 52 2.22 -8.72 -10.19
CA PHE A 52 3.06 -8.03 -9.21
C PHE A 52 3.31 -8.79 -7.90
N LEU A 53 2.33 -9.55 -7.45
CA LEU A 53 2.50 -10.39 -6.26
C LEU A 53 3.44 -11.56 -6.52
N LEU A 54 3.35 -12.17 -7.71
CA LEU A 54 4.10 -13.38 -8.08
C LEU A 54 5.52 -13.08 -8.57
N GLU A 55 5.71 -11.98 -9.28
CA GLU A 55 6.96 -11.62 -9.95
C GLU A 55 7.68 -10.43 -9.29
N GLY A 56 7.04 -9.79 -8.32
CA GLY A 56 7.46 -8.53 -7.75
C GLY A 56 6.87 -7.34 -8.51
N MET A 57 6.68 -6.25 -7.77
CA MET A 57 6.17 -5.02 -8.36
C MET A 57 7.25 -4.37 -9.24
N ARG A 58 6.86 -4.00 -10.46
CA ARG A 58 7.67 -3.21 -11.38
C ARG A 58 7.29 -1.75 -11.31
N PHE A 59 8.29 -0.90 -11.18
CA PHE A 59 8.07 0.55 -11.11
C PHE A 59 7.65 1.13 -12.46
N GLU A 60 7.92 0.46 -13.57
CA GLU A 60 7.61 0.94 -14.92
C GLU A 60 7.90 2.45 -15.09
N ALA A 61 8.95 2.87 -14.43
CA ALA A 61 9.45 4.21 -14.52
C ALA A 61 10.41 4.26 -15.71
N ASP A 62 10.08 5.08 -16.68
CA ASP A 62 10.95 5.34 -17.84
C ASP A 62 12.05 6.32 -17.42
N VAL A 63 13.00 5.79 -16.66
CA VAL A 63 14.19 6.52 -16.24
C VAL A 63 15.38 6.06 -17.04
N GLU A 64 16.16 7.01 -17.52
CA GLU A 64 17.43 6.71 -18.15
C GLU A 64 18.37 5.98 -17.20
N LEU A 65 19.24 5.14 -17.77
CA LEU A 65 20.23 4.36 -17.02
C LEU A 65 21.39 5.25 -16.54
N HIS A 66 21.11 6.11 -15.60
CA HIS A 66 22.09 6.99 -14.95
C HIS A 66 22.18 6.72 -13.46
N THR A 67 23.38 6.92 -12.89
CA THR A 67 23.54 6.95 -11.44
C THR A 67 23.11 8.33 -10.93
N VAL A 68 22.13 8.36 -10.07
CA VAL A 68 21.56 9.59 -9.50
C VAL A 68 21.71 9.57 -7.99
N LEU A 69 22.23 10.65 -7.43
CA LEU A 69 22.29 10.86 -5.98
C LEU A 69 21.31 11.97 -5.57
N VAL A 70 20.28 11.60 -4.82
CA VAL A 70 19.30 12.54 -4.29
C VAL A 70 19.69 12.92 -2.85
N PRO A 71 19.81 14.21 -2.52
CA PRO A 71 20.12 14.64 -1.17
C PRO A 71 19.07 14.18 -0.15
N HIS A 72 19.51 13.92 1.06
CA HIS A 72 18.60 13.62 2.17
C HIS A 72 17.74 14.85 2.48
N LEU A 73 16.51 14.58 2.95
CA LEU A 73 15.60 15.62 3.39
C LEU A 73 16.12 16.31 4.66
N ILE A 74 15.84 17.59 4.81
CA ILE A 74 16.21 18.40 5.98
C ILE A 74 15.67 17.84 7.31
N SER A 75 14.64 17.00 7.23
CA SER A 75 14.06 16.33 8.39
C SER A 75 14.88 15.14 8.89
N LEU A 76 15.80 14.59 8.09
CA LEU A 76 16.57 13.40 8.47
C LEU A 76 17.36 13.59 9.77
N PRO A 77 18.09 14.69 10.00
CA PRO A 77 18.86 14.87 11.24
C PRO A 77 18.00 14.78 12.50
N LEU A 78 16.75 15.24 12.45
CA LEU A 78 15.81 15.20 13.57
C LEU A 78 15.40 13.79 13.99
N GLY A 79 15.38 12.87 13.05
CA GLY A 79 14.97 11.48 13.27
C GLY A 79 16.03 10.45 12.90
N PHE A 80 17.30 10.85 12.78
CA PHE A 80 18.39 10.02 12.27
C PHE A 80 18.44 8.64 12.97
N GLU A 81 18.44 8.63 14.31
CA GLU A 81 18.50 7.39 15.09
C GLU A 81 17.28 6.47 14.85
N SER A 82 16.10 7.06 14.67
CA SER A 82 14.91 6.29 14.37
C SER A 82 14.99 5.66 12.97
N VAL A 83 15.48 6.43 11.99
CA VAL A 83 15.69 5.95 10.61
C VAL A 83 16.76 4.86 10.58
N ARG A 84 17.87 5.04 11.29
CA ARG A 84 18.95 4.05 11.41
C ARG A 84 18.44 2.73 11.98
N LYS A 85 17.77 2.78 13.13
CA LYS A 85 17.17 1.57 13.75
C LYS A 85 16.19 0.88 12.83
N GLU A 86 15.41 1.64 12.11
CA GLU A 86 14.47 1.10 11.14
C GLU A 86 15.16 0.40 9.97
N LEU A 87 16.21 0.98 9.41
CA LEU A 87 17.00 0.37 8.33
C LEU A 87 17.61 -0.97 8.75
N TYR A 88 18.24 -1.03 9.94
CA TYR A 88 18.78 -2.29 10.48
C TYR A 88 17.66 -3.32 10.69
N ARG A 89 16.53 -2.93 11.26
CA ARG A 89 15.37 -3.82 11.44
C ARG A 89 14.88 -4.39 10.11
N LEU A 90 14.88 -3.59 9.05
CA LEU A 90 14.45 -4.01 7.71
C LEU A 90 15.48 -4.96 7.07
N GLU A 91 16.76 -4.78 7.34
CA GLU A 91 17.80 -5.71 6.93
C GLU A 91 17.70 -7.03 7.68
N ASP A 92 17.53 -7.00 9.01
CA ASP A 92 17.34 -8.19 9.84
C ASP A 92 16.16 -9.05 9.37
N ASN A 93 15.11 -8.39 8.85
CA ASN A 93 13.96 -9.06 8.24
C ASN A 93 14.22 -9.59 6.82
N GLY A 94 15.40 -9.35 6.23
CA GLY A 94 15.74 -9.70 4.85
C GLY A 94 15.01 -8.86 3.80
N TRP A 95 14.34 -7.78 4.21
CA TRP A 95 13.58 -6.93 3.31
C TRP A 95 14.44 -5.88 2.60
N TYR A 96 15.56 -5.52 3.20
CA TYR A 96 16.57 -4.63 2.68
C TYR A 96 17.93 -5.32 2.71
N LYS A 97 18.86 -4.83 1.91
CA LYS A 97 20.22 -5.37 1.89
C LYS A 97 21.23 -4.25 1.96
N PHE A 98 22.18 -4.36 2.89
CA PHE A 98 23.29 -3.43 3.04
C PHE A 98 24.50 -3.91 2.26
N PHE A 99 25.22 -2.95 1.69
CA PHE A 99 26.47 -3.16 0.96
C PHE A 99 27.48 -2.09 1.37
N ASP A 100 28.74 -2.45 1.42
CA ASP A 100 29.85 -1.54 1.63
C ASP A 100 30.38 -0.91 0.32
N HIS A 101 29.81 -1.29 -0.79
CA HIS A 101 30.08 -0.80 -2.14
C HIS A 101 28.77 -0.62 -2.90
N LEU A 102 28.80 0.03 -4.05
CA LEU A 102 27.62 0.18 -4.91
C LEU A 102 27.15 -1.20 -5.40
N PRO A 103 25.92 -1.62 -5.07
CA PRO A 103 25.42 -2.94 -5.45
C PRO A 103 25.05 -3.05 -6.92
N PHE A 104 24.77 -1.92 -7.58
CA PHE A 104 24.33 -1.84 -8.98
C PHE A 104 25.02 -0.66 -9.66
N TRP A 105 25.15 -0.74 -10.97
CA TRP A 105 25.58 0.35 -11.82
C TRP A 105 24.80 0.32 -13.14
N PRO A 106 23.96 1.28 -13.47
CA PRO A 106 23.62 2.49 -12.68
C PRO A 106 22.76 2.21 -11.44
N ILE A 107 22.57 3.22 -10.58
CA ILE A 107 21.73 3.16 -9.39
C ILE A 107 21.11 4.54 -9.06
N TYR A 108 19.85 4.54 -8.63
CA TYR A 108 19.20 5.69 -8.02
C TYR A 108 19.39 5.63 -6.50
N LEU A 109 20.19 6.53 -5.96
CA LEU A 109 20.40 6.71 -4.53
C LEU A 109 19.43 7.78 -4.01
N ASN A 110 18.26 7.34 -3.59
CA ASN A 110 17.18 8.20 -3.12
C ASN A 110 17.49 8.81 -1.75
N GLY A 111 17.04 10.04 -1.53
CA GLY A 111 17.19 10.70 -0.24
C GLY A 111 16.34 10.04 0.85
N GLN A 112 16.76 10.21 2.10
CA GLN A 112 16.00 9.75 3.27
C GLN A 112 15.45 10.95 4.04
N GLY A 113 14.27 10.78 4.62
CA GLY A 113 13.63 11.73 5.50
C GLY A 113 13.08 11.07 6.76
N ALA A 114 12.76 11.90 7.72
CA ALA A 114 12.14 11.49 8.97
C ALA A 114 10.85 12.29 9.20
N THR A 115 9.73 11.59 9.32
CA THR A 115 8.43 12.20 9.62
C THR A 115 8.03 11.88 11.05
N ALA A 116 7.77 12.92 11.85
CA ALA A 116 7.35 12.75 13.24
C ALA A 116 6.03 11.97 13.31
N ARG A 117 5.97 10.93 14.15
CA ARG A 117 4.71 10.29 14.49
C ARG A 117 3.91 11.19 15.42
N LYS A 118 2.64 11.34 15.14
CA LYS A 118 1.72 12.09 16.01
C LYS A 118 1.73 11.44 17.41
N LEU A 119 2.04 12.22 18.44
CA LEU A 119 2.04 11.83 19.85
C LEU A 119 3.22 10.95 20.37
N GLU A 120 4.15 10.56 19.54
CA GLU A 120 5.33 9.80 19.97
C GLU A 120 6.62 10.59 19.67
N VAL A 121 7.63 10.44 20.53
CA VAL A 121 9.00 10.93 20.27
C VAL A 121 9.70 9.99 19.28
N ARG A 122 8.96 9.50 18.29
CA ARG A 122 9.46 8.58 17.26
C ARG A 122 9.23 9.17 15.88
N TYR A 123 10.15 8.89 15.00
CA TYR A 123 10.08 9.29 13.62
C TYR A 123 9.85 8.07 12.74
N ARG A 124 9.06 8.25 11.68
CA ARG A 124 8.90 7.27 10.61
C ARG A 124 9.86 7.61 9.49
N ARG A 125 10.57 6.62 8.98
CA ARG A 125 11.42 6.76 7.80
C ARG A 125 10.56 6.98 6.56
N THR A 126 11.03 7.84 5.67
CA THR A 126 10.49 8.04 4.32
C THR A 126 11.62 8.09 3.31
N THR A 127 11.42 7.48 2.15
CA THR A 127 12.36 7.56 1.02
C THR A 127 11.91 8.65 0.06
N GLU A 128 12.80 9.55 -0.34
CA GLU A 128 12.48 10.66 -1.24
C GLU A 128 12.63 10.22 -2.70
N CYS A 129 11.61 9.57 -3.24
CA CYS A 129 11.56 9.16 -4.65
C CYS A 129 11.07 10.29 -5.59
N GLY A 130 10.81 11.47 -5.08
CA GLY A 130 10.44 12.67 -5.84
C GLY A 130 11.61 13.58 -6.19
N GLY A 131 12.83 13.22 -5.79
CA GLY A 131 14.04 13.94 -6.18
C GLY A 131 14.74 13.31 -7.39
N PRO A 132 15.57 14.10 -8.11
CA PRO A 132 15.86 15.51 -7.89
C PRO A 132 14.67 16.41 -8.24
N ARG A 133 14.50 17.51 -7.49
CA ARG A 133 13.36 18.42 -7.67
C ARG A 133 13.56 19.36 -8.85
N LYS A 134 12.46 19.91 -9.40
CA LYS A 134 12.48 20.79 -10.56
C LYS A 134 13.30 22.08 -10.39
N ASP A 135 13.44 22.55 -9.17
CA ASP A 135 14.20 23.74 -8.80
C ASP A 135 15.71 23.51 -8.67
N THR A 136 16.17 22.27 -8.84
CA THR A 136 17.59 21.89 -8.77
C THR A 136 18.22 21.65 -10.15
N TYR A 137 17.74 22.33 -11.19
CA TYR A 137 18.36 22.29 -12.51
C TYR A 137 19.80 22.82 -12.45
N ASP A 138 20.70 22.13 -13.13
CA ASP A 138 21.97 22.72 -13.47
C ASP A 138 21.79 23.72 -14.64
N GLU A 139 22.79 24.52 -14.88
CA GLU A 139 22.77 25.51 -15.97
C GLU A 139 22.70 24.89 -17.37
N SER A 140 22.97 23.59 -17.51
CA SER A 140 22.86 22.85 -18.77
C SER A 140 21.41 22.47 -19.13
N GLY A 141 20.48 22.58 -18.18
CA GLY A 141 19.08 22.19 -18.36
C GLY A 141 18.87 20.67 -18.39
N LEU A 142 19.93 19.87 -18.23
CA LEU A 142 19.87 18.44 -18.15
C LEU A 142 19.57 18.02 -16.72
N ARG A 143 18.45 17.31 -16.54
CA ARG A 143 18.00 16.83 -15.25
C ARG A 143 17.54 15.39 -15.36
N ALA A 144 18.03 14.54 -14.47
CA ALA A 144 17.46 13.21 -14.32
C ALA A 144 16.02 13.32 -13.79
N LEU A 145 15.10 12.57 -14.38
CA LEU A 145 13.75 12.43 -13.83
C LEU A 145 13.82 11.67 -12.50
N SER A 146 13.04 12.11 -11.53
CA SER A 146 12.84 11.32 -10.32
C SER A 146 12.04 10.06 -10.62
N ILE A 147 12.17 9.04 -9.78
CA ILE A 147 11.37 7.80 -9.91
C ILE A 147 9.87 8.11 -9.94
N ASN A 148 9.41 9.04 -9.09
CA ASN A 148 8.00 9.42 -9.05
C ASN A 148 7.52 10.21 -10.27
N GLU A 149 8.39 11.00 -10.91
CA GLU A 149 8.05 11.73 -12.15
C GLU A 149 8.00 10.78 -13.34
N ALA A 150 8.97 9.88 -13.45
CA ALA A 150 9.05 8.90 -14.51
C ALA A 150 7.99 7.80 -14.41
N THR A 151 7.42 7.57 -13.22
CA THR A 151 6.37 6.60 -13.02
C THR A 151 5.08 7.02 -13.72
N MET A 152 4.69 6.28 -14.74
CA MET A 152 3.45 6.52 -15.46
C MET A 152 2.25 6.12 -14.59
N THR A 153 1.45 7.10 -14.22
CA THR A 153 0.17 6.90 -13.53
C THR A 153 -0.95 7.52 -14.32
N GLN A 154 -2.05 6.82 -14.40
CA GLN A 154 -3.26 7.38 -14.98
C GLN A 154 -3.96 8.27 -13.93
N HIS A 155 -4.15 9.54 -14.25
CA HIS A 155 -4.92 10.45 -13.44
C HIS A 155 -6.39 10.41 -13.88
N PHE A 156 -7.20 9.63 -13.17
CA PHE A 156 -8.66 9.69 -13.34
C PHE A 156 -9.31 10.45 -12.18
N PRO A 157 -10.45 11.11 -12.43
CA PRO A 157 -11.19 11.82 -11.38
C PRO A 157 -11.60 10.90 -10.22
N ARG A 158 -11.68 11.46 -9.01
CA ARG A 158 -11.94 10.73 -7.77
C ARG A 158 -13.31 10.06 -7.66
N HIS A 159 -14.25 10.31 -8.57
CA HIS A 159 -15.64 9.83 -8.50
C HIS A 159 -15.85 8.58 -9.35
N PHE A 160 -15.18 7.51 -9.03
CA PHE A 160 -14.94 6.42 -9.95
C PHE A 160 -15.71 5.14 -9.64
N HIS A 161 -16.97 5.26 -9.27
CA HIS A 161 -17.84 4.08 -9.20
C HIS A 161 -18.30 3.57 -10.59
N ASP A 162 -18.05 4.32 -11.65
CA ASP A 162 -18.45 4.02 -13.04
C ASP A 162 -17.30 4.13 -14.05
N ARG A 163 -16.15 3.54 -13.76
CA ARG A 163 -14.99 3.56 -14.68
C ARG A 163 -15.34 3.08 -16.09
N LEU A 164 -16.16 2.06 -16.19
CA LEU A 164 -16.59 1.50 -17.48
C LEU A 164 -17.44 2.47 -18.30
N ASN A 165 -18.01 3.52 -17.71
CA ASN A 165 -18.83 4.51 -18.36
C ASN A 165 -18.11 5.82 -18.66
N GLU A 166 -16.85 5.95 -18.24
CA GLU A 166 -16.09 7.17 -18.51
C GLU A 166 -15.52 7.14 -19.94
N PRO A 167 -15.83 8.15 -20.78
CA PRO A 167 -15.42 8.15 -22.19
C PRO A 167 -13.90 8.02 -22.39
N LEU A 168 -13.10 8.66 -21.52
CA LEU A 168 -11.65 8.59 -21.58
C LEU A 168 -11.10 7.20 -21.23
N PHE A 169 -11.72 6.50 -20.29
CA PHE A 169 -11.29 5.14 -19.95
C PHE A 169 -11.68 4.14 -21.04
N ARG A 170 -12.84 4.29 -21.65
CA ARG A 170 -13.22 3.47 -22.82
C ARG A 170 -12.28 3.71 -23.99
N ALA A 171 -12.01 4.98 -24.31
CA ALA A 171 -11.07 5.31 -25.38
C ALA A 171 -9.66 4.76 -25.11
N TRP A 172 -9.24 4.73 -23.84
CA TRP A 172 -7.97 4.11 -23.46
C TRP A 172 -8.00 2.59 -23.60
N LEU A 173 -9.08 1.92 -23.18
CA LEU A 173 -9.23 0.47 -23.36
C LEU A 173 -9.23 0.10 -24.84
N GLU A 174 -9.98 0.83 -25.67
CA GLU A 174 -10.02 0.63 -27.13
C GLU A 174 -8.63 0.83 -27.76
N ALA A 175 -7.92 1.89 -27.35
CA ALA A 175 -6.56 2.13 -27.82
C ALA A 175 -5.57 1.04 -27.35
N LYS A 176 -5.73 0.54 -26.14
CA LYS A 176 -4.95 -0.57 -25.61
C LYS A 176 -5.15 -1.83 -26.43
N ASP A 177 -6.38 -2.23 -26.68
CA ASP A 177 -6.73 -3.43 -27.43
C ASP A 177 -6.17 -3.35 -28.86
N LEU A 178 -6.29 -2.19 -29.52
CA LEU A 178 -5.71 -1.95 -30.84
C LEU A 178 -4.18 -2.04 -30.86
N LEU A 179 -3.50 -1.60 -29.81
CA LEU A 179 -2.05 -1.69 -29.69
C LEU A 179 -1.60 -3.14 -29.46
N GLU A 180 -2.32 -3.88 -28.60
CA GLU A 180 -2.08 -5.30 -28.35
C GLU A 180 -2.30 -6.13 -29.62
N GLU A 181 -3.37 -5.90 -30.37
CA GLU A 181 -3.64 -6.55 -31.66
C GLU A 181 -2.57 -6.24 -32.72
N ALA A 182 -2.03 -5.02 -32.69
CA ALA A 182 -0.92 -4.61 -33.56
C ALA A 182 0.45 -5.14 -33.12
N GLY A 183 0.53 -5.92 -32.04
CA GLY A 183 1.78 -6.42 -31.47
C GLY A 183 2.70 -5.32 -30.93
N ARG A 184 2.14 -4.16 -30.62
CA ARG A 184 2.88 -3.02 -30.04
C ARG A 184 2.84 -3.09 -28.52
N GLU A 185 3.94 -2.67 -27.90
CA GLU A 185 4.02 -2.54 -26.47
C GLU A 185 3.03 -1.47 -25.98
N VAL A 186 2.11 -1.88 -25.13
CA VAL A 186 1.13 -0.95 -24.55
C VAL A 186 1.82 -0.20 -23.40
N PRO A 187 1.76 1.14 -23.37
CA PRO A 187 2.29 1.89 -22.24
C PRO A 187 1.68 1.40 -20.93
N SER A 188 2.54 1.05 -20.01
CA SER A 188 2.11 0.60 -18.72
C SER A 188 1.43 1.73 -17.95
N VAL A 189 0.14 1.59 -17.71
CA VAL A 189 -0.64 2.57 -16.96
C VAL A 189 -1.13 1.95 -15.67
N HIS A 190 -0.65 2.49 -14.55
CA HIS A 190 -1.18 2.11 -13.25
C HIS A 190 -2.54 2.79 -13.02
N PRO A 191 -3.60 2.04 -12.79
CA PRO A 191 -4.90 2.62 -12.51
C PRO A 191 -4.82 3.47 -11.23
N HIS A 192 -5.61 4.53 -11.17
CA HIS A 192 -5.71 5.33 -9.96
C HIS A 192 -6.23 4.49 -8.79
N GLU A 193 -5.62 4.60 -7.63
CA GLU A 193 -6.05 3.88 -6.43
C GLU A 193 -7.34 4.47 -5.85
N PHE A 194 -8.22 3.60 -5.40
CA PHE A 194 -9.41 3.98 -4.64
C PHE A 194 -9.23 3.63 -3.18
N LYS A 195 -9.18 4.66 -2.37
CA LYS A 195 -9.24 4.49 -0.93
C LYS A 195 -10.67 4.73 -0.46
N PRO A 196 -11.20 3.88 0.41
CA PRO A 196 -12.52 4.10 0.97
C PRO A 196 -12.56 5.44 1.70
N THR A 197 -13.66 6.16 1.51
CA THR A 197 -13.88 7.44 2.17
C THR A 197 -14.74 7.26 3.42
N LEU A 198 -14.63 8.20 4.35
CA LEU A 198 -15.51 8.21 5.51
C LEU A 198 -17.00 8.26 5.12
N THR A 199 -17.33 8.98 4.03
CA THR A 199 -18.69 9.05 3.51
C THR A 199 -19.21 7.68 3.06
N GLN A 200 -18.39 6.86 2.39
CA GLN A 200 -18.77 5.50 2.01
C GLN A 200 -19.05 4.64 3.24
N VAL A 201 -18.15 4.65 4.22
CA VAL A 201 -18.35 3.90 5.47
C VAL A 201 -19.61 4.35 6.21
N MET A 202 -19.90 5.66 6.23
CA MET A 202 -21.11 6.20 6.85
C MET A 202 -22.38 5.80 6.12
N ASN A 203 -22.36 5.76 4.78
CA ASN A 203 -23.49 5.30 3.97
C ASN A 203 -23.78 3.82 4.25
N ASP A 204 -22.73 2.98 4.29
CA ASP A 204 -22.90 1.56 4.58
C ASP A 204 -23.37 1.34 6.02
N LEU A 205 -22.87 2.12 6.97
CA LEU A 205 -23.33 2.08 8.36
C LEU A 205 -24.83 2.49 8.47
N ALA A 206 -25.29 3.48 7.71
CA ALA A 206 -26.69 3.86 7.67
C ALA A 206 -27.58 2.74 7.11
N ILE A 207 -27.09 2.00 6.12
CA ILE A 207 -27.78 0.82 5.58
C ILE A 207 -27.86 -0.27 6.64
N LEU A 208 -26.75 -0.56 7.35
CA LEU A 208 -26.77 -1.56 8.42
C LEU A 208 -27.66 -1.15 9.60
N LEU A 209 -27.80 0.15 9.88
CA LEU A 209 -28.73 0.62 10.91
C LEU A 209 -30.20 0.32 10.55
N ALA A 210 -30.57 0.46 9.28
CA ALA A 210 -31.88 0.07 8.83
C ALA A 210 -32.10 -1.44 8.95
N ALA A 211 -31.10 -2.25 8.59
CA ALA A 211 -31.14 -3.69 8.75
C ALA A 211 -31.21 -4.10 10.23
N SER A 212 -30.41 -3.48 11.10
CA SER A 212 -30.36 -3.70 12.54
C SER A 212 -31.76 -3.49 13.20
N ARG A 213 -32.45 -2.45 12.81
CA ARG A 213 -33.80 -2.17 13.31
C ARG A 213 -34.82 -3.22 12.82
N LEU A 214 -34.73 -3.64 11.58
CA LEU A 214 -35.63 -4.66 11.02
C LEU A 214 -35.42 -6.03 11.65
N LEU A 215 -34.15 -6.37 11.94
CA LEU A 215 -33.76 -7.66 12.50
C LEU A 215 -33.80 -7.70 14.03
N ASP A 216 -33.89 -6.53 14.67
CA ASP A 216 -33.75 -6.36 16.12
C ASP A 216 -32.41 -6.92 16.66
N GLU A 217 -31.34 -6.59 15.91
CA GLU A 217 -29.98 -7.03 16.25
C GLU A 217 -29.00 -5.86 16.25
N PRO A 218 -28.08 -5.78 17.24
CA PRO A 218 -27.12 -4.70 17.29
C PRO A 218 -26.07 -4.79 16.16
N ILE A 219 -25.50 -3.64 15.82
CA ILE A 219 -24.36 -3.56 14.91
C ILE A 219 -23.08 -3.64 15.71
N TYR A 220 -22.18 -4.50 15.25
CA TYR A 220 -20.80 -4.57 15.71
C TYR A 220 -19.86 -3.98 14.67
N VAL A 221 -18.83 -3.27 15.13
CA VAL A 221 -17.74 -2.78 14.31
C VAL A 221 -16.42 -3.26 14.87
N PHE A 222 -15.49 -3.58 14.01
CA PHE A 222 -14.14 -3.90 14.41
C PHE A 222 -13.11 -3.43 13.37
N GLY A 223 -11.93 -3.11 13.86
CA GLY A 223 -10.76 -2.81 13.07
C GLY A 223 -9.64 -3.81 13.35
N ASP A 224 -8.70 -3.87 12.48
CA ASP A 224 -7.44 -4.59 12.65
C ASP A 224 -6.32 -3.70 12.09
N ASP A 225 -5.07 -4.14 12.12
CA ASP A 225 -3.93 -3.38 11.62
C ASP A 225 -2.91 -4.36 11.01
N ALA A 226 -2.57 -4.16 9.75
CA ALA A 226 -1.55 -4.98 9.10
C ALA A 226 -0.15 -4.39 9.40
N LYS A 227 0.71 -5.21 9.99
CA LYS A 227 2.05 -4.80 10.39
C LYS A 227 2.95 -4.63 9.18
N ASP A 228 3.66 -3.50 9.09
CA ASP A 228 4.66 -3.23 8.05
C ASP A 228 4.14 -3.53 6.63
N TYR A 229 2.88 -3.17 6.37
CA TYR A 229 2.10 -3.62 5.22
C TYR A 229 2.80 -3.46 3.87
N PHE A 230 3.36 -2.27 3.60
CA PHE A 230 4.12 -2.03 2.38
C PHE A 230 5.31 -2.98 2.23
N ASN A 231 6.03 -3.23 3.32
CA ASN A 231 7.22 -4.08 3.30
C ASN A 231 6.90 -5.57 3.12
N GLN A 232 5.63 -5.97 3.16
CA GLN A 232 5.23 -7.33 2.82
C GLN A 232 5.16 -7.56 1.30
N LEU A 233 5.13 -6.48 0.51
CA LEU A 233 5.04 -6.51 -0.94
C LEU A 233 6.43 -6.36 -1.56
N ALA A 234 6.81 -7.35 -2.38
CA ALA A 234 8.12 -7.40 -2.99
C ALA A 234 8.23 -6.50 -4.22
N ILE A 235 9.44 -6.02 -4.50
CA ILE A 235 9.80 -5.32 -5.71
C ILE A 235 10.54 -6.31 -6.62
N ALA A 236 10.27 -6.25 -7.92
CA ALA A 236 10.99 -7.05 -8.91
C ALA A 236 12.49 -6.74 -8.88
N SER A 237 13.33 -7.77 -9.02
CA SER A 237 14.78 -7.61 -8.91
C SER A 237 15.36 -6.63 -9.92
N GLU A 238 14.76 -6.55 -11.10
CA GLU A 238 15.13 -5.63 -12.17
C GLU A 238 14.99 -4.16 -11.79
N ASP A 239 14.19 -3.88 -10.74
CA ASP A 239 13.91 -2.52 -10.28
C ASP A 239 14.63 -2.14 -8.97
N TRP A 240 15.40 -3.04 -8.38
CA TRP A 240 16.10 -2.76 -7.13
C TRP A 240 17.09 -1.59 -7.24
N TRP A 241 17.67 -1.38 -8.42
CA TRP A 241 18.57 -0.25 -8.68
C TRP A 241 17.88 1.12 -8.61
N LYS A 242 16.55 1.17 -8.77
CA LYS A 242 15.75 2.41 -8.68
C LYS A 242 15.51 2.84 -7.24
N LEU A 243 15.72 1.95 -6.27
CA LEU A 243 15.42 2.18 -4.86
C LEU A 243 16.65 1.99 -3.96
N GLY A 244 17.79 2.46 -4.43
CA GLY A 244 18.98 2.55 -3.61
C GLY A 244 18.92 3.70 -2.62
N VAL A 245 19.63 3.56 -1.53
CA VAL A 245 19.84 4.60 -0.51
C VAL A 245 21.32 4.60 -0.11
N VAL A 246 21.89 5.79 0.06
CA VAL A 246 23.18 5.92 0.74
C VAL A 246 22.94 6.33 2.18
N PHE A 247 23.65 5.71 3.11
CA PHE A 247 23.45 5.96 4.53
C PHE A 247 24.78 5.92 5.29
N LEU A 248 24.93 6.88 6.18
CA LEU A 248 26.09 6.94 7.09
C LEU A 248 25.72 6.24 8.40
N ALA A 249 26.47 5.23 8.78
CA ALA A 249 26.30 4.54 10.05
C ALA A 249 27.63 4.40 10.79
N PRO A 250 27.64 4.31 12.12
CA PRO A 250 28.81 3.94 12.89
C PRO A 250 29.36 2.60 12.43
N GLU A 251 30.69 2.39 12.59
CA GLU A 251 31.33 1.14 12.23
C GLU A 251 30.79 -0.06 13.01
N ALA A 252 30.38 0.14 14.25
CA ALA A 252 29.74 -0.89 15.06
C ALA A 252 28.26 -0.56 15.35
N PRO A 253 27.36 -1.55 15.28
CA PRO A 253 25.96 -1.38 15.70
C PRO A 253 25.91 -0.95 17.18
N GLY A 254 25.20 0.14 17.44
CA GLY A 254 25.07 0.67 18.80
C GLY A 254 25.97 1.86 19.14
N ASP A 255 27.03 2.09 18.37
CA ASP A 255 27.86 3.27 18.54
C ASP A 255 27.12 4.55 18.12
N LEU A 256 27.46 5.66 18.76
CA LEU A 256 26.96 6.97 18.31
C LEU A 256 27.77 7.44 17.09
N PRO A 257 27.09 8.08 16.10
CA PRO A 257 27.77 8.68 14.98
C PRO A 257 28.84 9.69 15.48
N ALA A 258 30.08 9.48 15.09
CA ALA A 258 31.17 10.38 15.42
C ALA A 258 31.90 10.79 14.13
N PRO A 259 32.36 12.04 14.02
CA PRO A 259 33.16 12.47 12.88
C PRO A 259 34.35 11.54 12.66
N GLY A 260 34.54 11.07 11.44
CA GLY A 260 35.66 10.20 11.05
C GLY A 260 35.55 8.72 11.45
N ARG A 261 34.44 8.32 12.12
CA ARG A 261 34.17 6.91 12.50
C ARG A 261 32.91 6.36 11.87
N ASN A 262 32.36 7.03 10.86
CA ASN A 262 31.18 6.55 10.16
C ASN A 262 31.58 5.83 8.88
N ARG A 263 30.94 4.72 8.63
CA ARG A 263 31.02 3.99 7.40
C ARG A 263 29.86 4.38 6.48
N ILE A 264 30.15 4.45 5.18
CA ILE A 264 29.11 4.61 4.16
C ILE A 264 28.58 3.23 3.82
N PHE A 265 27.28 3.07 3.90
CA PHE A 265 26.55 1.91 3.41
C PHE A 265 25.64 2.31 2.26
N PHE A 266 25.55 1.42 1.28
CA PHE A 266 24.56 1.46 0.24
C PHE A 266 23.48 0.45 0.59
N VAL A 267 22.24 0.88 0.56
CA VAL A 267 21.11 0.04 0.93
C VAL A 267 20.24 -0.15 -0.31
N SER A 268 19.94 -1.40 -0.65
CA SER A 268 18.97 -1.74 -1.68
C SER A 268 17.65 -2.08 -1.01
N GLU A 269 16.60 -1.32 -1.34
CA GLU A 269 15.23 -1.59 -0.90
C GLU A 269 14.61 -2.65 -1.81
N ARG A 270 14.27 -3.80 -1.25
CA ARG A 270 13.69 -4.94 -1.98
C ARG A 270 12.19 -5.10 -1.77
N ARG A 271 11.62 -4.22 -0.98
CA ARG A 271 10.20 -4.17 -0.62
C ARG A 271 9.65 -2.79 -0.84
N LEU A 272 8.34 -2.72 -1.07
CA LEU A 272 7.68 -1.42 -1.12
C LEU A 272 7.91 -0.65 0.18
N GLY A 273 8.05 0.66 0.05
CA GLY A 273 8.27 1.57 1.16
C GLY A 273 7.54 2.88 1.00
N PHE A 274 7.63 3.73 2.01
CA PHE A 274 7.04 5.07 1.95
C PHE A 274 7.90 5.97 1.06
N GLY A 275 7.25 6.67 0.12
CA GLY A 275 7.88 7.68 -0.74
C GLY A 275 7.71 7.42 -2.23
N ALA A 276 7.73 6.16 -2.65
CA ALA A 276 7.42 5.82 -4.03
C ALA A 276 5.91 5.91 -4.29
N LYS A 277 5.54 6.64 -5.35
CA LYS A 277 4.15 6.91 -5.75
C LYS A 277 3.35 5.61 -5.96
N LEU A 278 3.95 4.60 -6.56
CA LEU A 278 3.30 3.32 -6.81
C LEU A 278 3.10 2.47 -5.56
N SER A 279 3.88 2.65 -4.51
CA SER A 279 3.74 1.85 -3.29
C SER A 279 2.32 1.93 -2.74
N SER A 280 1.76 3.14 -2.66
CA SER A 280 0.40 3.36 -2.19
C SER A 280 -0.65 2.72 -3.11
N ASN A 281 -0.45 2.83 -4.43
CA ASN A 281 -1.33 2.24 -5.43
C ASN A 281 -1.39 0.71 -5.31
N VAL A 282 -0.24 0.05 -5.34
CA VAL A 282 -0.18 -1.42 -5.29
C VAL A 282 -0.67 -1.94 -3.93
N ALA A 283 -0.32 -1.26 -2.83
CA ALA A 283 -0.79 -1.62 -1.50
C ALA A 283 -2.31 -1.54 -1.39
N GLN A 284 -2.95 -0.49 -1.92
CA GLN A 284 -4.41 -0.37 -1.91
C GLN A 284 -5.08 -1.43 -2.79
N ARG A 285 -4.53 -1.73 -3.96
CA ARG A 285 -5.02 -2.79 -4.85
C ARG A 285 -4.93 -4.17 -4.18
N PHE A 286 -3.86 -4.41 -3.42
CA PHE A 286 -3.74 -5.65 -2.63
C PHE A 286 -4.79 -5.69 -1.51
N SER A 287 -5.08 -4.57 -0.85
CA SER A 287 -6.17 -4.49 0.13
C SER A 287 -7.52 -4.86 -0.50
N GLU A 288 -7.81 -4.36 -1.69
CA GLU A 288 -9.05 -4.71 -2.41
C GLU A 288 -9.11 -6.20 -2.77
N ALA A 289 -7.97 -6.80 -3.15
CA ALA A 289 -7.90 -8.23 -3.40
C ALA A 289 -8.17 -9.07 -2.13
N LEU A 290 -7.65 -8.65 -0.98
CA LEU A 290 -7.94 -9.30 0.30
C LEU A 290 -9.43 -9.21 0.66
N LEU A 291 -10.05 -8.05 0.42
CA LEU A 291 -11.49 -7.87 0.66
C LEU A 291 -12.34 -8.66 -0.34
N PHE A 292 -11.88 -8.83 -1.57
CA PHE A 292 -12.52 -9.71 -2.55
C PHE A 292 -12.55 -11.16 -2.04
N LEU A 293 -11.41 -11.69 -1.63
CA LEU A 293 -11.30 -13.04 -1.06
C LEU A 293 -12.14 -13.21 0.20
N LEU A 294 -12.18 -12.20 1.06
CA LEU A 294 -13.03 -12.22 2.26
C LEU A 294 -14.50 -12.33 1.91
N ARG A 295 -14.98 -11.57 0.92
CA ARG A 295 -16.38 -11.62 0.46
C ARG A 295 -16.72 -12.98 -0.13
N GLU A 296 -15.82 -13.56 -0.94
CA GLU A 296 -16.01 -14.93 -1.47
C GLU A 296 -16.13 -15.96 -0.37
N ASP A 297 -15.23 -15.93 0.62
CA ASP A 297 -15.26 -16.86 1.74
C ASP A 297 -16.53 -16.69 2.60
N MET A 298 -16.99 -15.44 2.80
CA MET A 298 -18.23 -15.17 3.52
C MET A 298 -19.46 -15.67 2.75
N ASP A 299 -19.52 -15.43 1.44
CA ASP A 299 -20.62 -15.87 0.59
C ASP A 299 -20.66 -17.40 0.49
N ALA A 300 -19.51 -18.07 0.39
CA ALA A 300 -19.42 -19.53 0.40
C ALA A 300 -19.90 -20.13 1.74
N LEU A 301 -19.54 -19.51 2.87
CA LEU A 301 -20.01 -19.96 4.18
C LEU A 301 -21.52 -19.71 4.37
N GLU A 302 -22.03 -18.59 3.90
CA GLU A 302 -23.46 -18.29 3.96
C GLU A 302 -24.27 -19.29 3.12
N ALA A 303 -23.75 -19.70 1.95
CA ALA A 303 -24.40 -20.73 1.13
C ALA A 303 -24.41 -22.10 1.80
N GLN A 304 -23.35 -22.48 2.53
CA GLN A 304 -23.24 -23.77 3.21
C GLN A 304 -23.97 -23.82 4.57
N GLN A 305 -23.91 -22.74 5.30
CA GLN A 305 -24.43 -22.60 6.66
C GLN A 305 -25.16 -21.26 6.81
N PRO A 306 -26.35 -21.13 6.24
CA PRO A 306 -27.08 -19.87 6.29
C PRO A 306 -27.40 -19.49 7.72
N LEU A 307 -26.90 -18.31 8.15
CA LEU A 307 -27.24 -17.73 9.47
C LEU A 307 -28.61 -17.08 9.47
N ASP A 308 -29.17 -16.86 8.30
CA ASP A 308 -30.32 -16.01 8.14
C ASP A 308 -31.46 -16.67 7.40
N MET A 309 -32.13 -17.56 8.14
CA MET A 309 -33.36 -18.22 7.69
C MET A 309 -34.62 -17.46 8.11
N ARG A 310 -34.48 -16.37 8.87
CA ARG A 310 -35.63 -15.61 9.37
C ARG A 310 -36.31 -14.82 8.23
N PRO A 311 -37.64 -14.73 8.24
CA PRO A 311 -38.37 -13.98 7.22
C PRO A 311 -37.91 -12.52 7.08
N SER A 312 -37.56 -11.86 8.21
CA SER A 312 -37.06 -10.47 8.19
C SER A 312 -35.75 -10.30 7.43
N ALA A 313 -34.83 -11.25 7.57
CA ALA A 313 -33.55 -11.20 6.85
C ALA A 313 -33.73 -11.53 5.36
N GLN A 314 -34.63 -12.44 5.02
CA GLN A 314 -35.01 -12.72 3.64
C GLN A 314 -35.65 -11.46 3.01
N GLN A 315 -36.60 -10.85 3.70
CA GLN A 315 -37.24 -9.61 3.27
C GLN A 315 -36.22 -8.46 3.06
N TRP A 316 -35.24 -8.33 3.96
CA TRP A 316 -34.15 -7.39 3.77
C TRP A 316 -33.37 -7.64 2.48
N ARG A 317 -32.92 -8.87 2.25
CA ARG A 317 -32.19 -9.25 1.03
C ARG A 317 -32.99 -8.98 -0.23
N GLU A 318 -34.26 -9.37 -0.26
CA GLU A 318 -35.15 -9.11 -1.39
C GLU A 318 -35.36 -7.61 -1.67
N ALA A 319 -35.54 -6.82 -0.61
CA ALA A 319 -35.70 -5.37 -0.74
C ALA A 319 -34.43 -4.73 -1.30
N ARG A 320 -33.25 -5.14 -0.84
CA ARG A 320 -31.98 -4.58 -1.29
C ARG A 320 -31.57 -5.04 -2.69
N SER A 321 -31.82 -6.29 -3.05
CA SER A 321 -31.52 -6.80 -4.39
C SER A 321 -32.27 -6.05 -5.51
N LYS A 322 -33.41 -5.45 -5.20
CA LYS A 322 -34.21 -4.66 -6.16
C LYS A 322 -33.69 -3.24 -6.38
N ILE A 323 -32.82 -2.73 -5.48
CA ILE A 323 -32.48 -1.30 -5.47
C ILE A 323 -31.36 -0.96 -6.44
N SER A 324 -30.50 -1.86 -6.85
CA SER A 324 -29.54 -1.61 -7.94
C SER A 324 -28.54 -2.74 -8.11
N SER A 325 -28.31 -3.17 -9.34
CA SER A 325 -27.20 -4.05 -9.74
C SER A 325 -25.80 -3.46 -9.46
N ARG A 326 -25.71 -2.14 -9.22
CA ARG A 326 -24.46 -1.43 -8.94
C ARG A 326 -24.00 -1.54 -7.48
N LEU A 327 -24.88 -2.05 -6.61
CA LEU A 327 -24.66 -2.07 -5.17
C LEU A 327 -24.76 -3.50 -4.63
N SER A 328 -24.08 -4.44 -5.31
CA SER A 328 -24.09 -5.88 -4.95
C SER A 328 -23.81 -6.14 -3.47
N ASP A 329 -23.00 -5.31 -2.83
CA ASP A 329 -22.66 -5.45 -1.42
C ASP A 329 -23.76 -4.98 -0.47
N GLN A 330 -24.73 -4.19 -0.92
CA GLN A 330 -25.74 -3.61 -0.05
C GLN A 330 -26.85 -4.58 0.39
N SER A 331 -26.91 -5.78 -0.20
CA SER A 331 -27.79 -6.85 0.30
C SER A 331 -27.19 -7.58 1.50
N ARG A 332 -25.89 -7.50 1.70
CA ARG A 332 -25.20 -8.13 2.81
C ARG A 332 -25.51 -7.45 4.12
N LEU A 333 -25.48 -8.21 5.21
CA LEU A 333 -25.65 -7.71 6.57
C LEU A 333 -24.31 -7.32 7.22
N TYR A 334 -23.34 -7.02 6.37
CA TYR A 334 -22.02 -6.52 6.76
C TYR A 334 -21.46 -5.61 5.67
N PHE A 335 -20.51 -4.77 6.03
CA PHE A 335 -19.61 -4.08 5.11
C PHE A 335 -18.15 -4.33 5.49
N VAL A 336 -17.28 -4.22 4.52
CA VAL A 336 -15.83 -4.33 4.70
C VAL A 336 -15.13 -3.28 3.84
N HIS A 337 -14.29 -2.49 4.47
CA HIS A 337 -13.42 -1.53 3.81
C HIS A 337 -12.00 -1.65 4.35
N MET A 338 -11.01 -1.31 3.53
CA MET A 338 -9.62 -1.29 3.95
C MET A 338 -8.91 -0.08 3.33
N TYR A 339 -8.45 0.81 4.18
CA TYR A 339 -7.67 1.96 3.75
C TYR A 339 -6.19 1.59 3.85
N THR A 340 -5.64 1.06 2.78
CA THR A 340 -4.29 0.50 2.73
C THR A 340 -4.13 -0.65 3.75
N ASP A 341 -3.57 -0.38 4.93
CA ASP A 341 -3.28 -1.32 6.02
C ASP A 341 -4.31 -1.32 7.15
N ASP A 342 -5.34 -0.47 7.06
CA ASP A 342 -6.30 -0.17 8.14
C ASP A 342 -7.71 -0.64 7.75
N PRO A 343 -8.06 -1.92 7.97
CA PRO A 343 -9.39 -2.45 7.70
C PRO A 343 -10.41 -1.98 8.72
N ILE A 344 -11.64 -1.77 8.25
CA ILE A 344 -12.82 -1.50 9.06
C ILE A 344 -13.98 -2.39 8.62
N PHE A 345 -14.61 -3.02 9.54
CA PHE A 345 -15.72 -3.93 9.35
C PHE A 345 -16.93 -3.48 10.16
N GLY A 346 -18.10 -3.60 9.56
CA GLY A 346 -19.37 -3.40 10.25
C GLY A 346 -20.31 -4.56 9.93
N VAL A 347 -21.07 -5.03 10.93
CA VAL A 347 -21.90 -6.22 10.77
C VAL A 347 -23.06 -6.23 11.75
N VAL A 348 -24.22 -6.68 11.29
CA VAL A 348 -25.44 -6.84 12.10
C VAL A 348 -25.47 -8.20 12.76
N GLY A 349 -25.59 -8.23 14.08
CA GLY A 349 -25.73 -9.44 14.90
C GLY A 349 -24.41 -10.08 15.31
N VAL A 350 -24.39 -10.63 16.50
CA VAL A 350 -23.18 -11.21 17.13
C VAL A 350 -22.65 -12.45 16.38
N GLU A 351 -23.53 -13.32 15.92
CA GLU A 351 -23.11 -14.54 15.23
C GLU A 351 -22.42 -14.24 13.91
N ARG A 352 -22.97 -13.27 13.14
CA ARG A 352 -22.32 -12.79 11.90
C ARG A 352 -21.02 -12.07 12.19
N ALA A 353 -20.93 -11.32 13.29
CA ALA A 353 -19.68 -10.68 13.70
C ALA A 353 -18.58 -11.70 14.00
N LEU A 354 -18.91 -12.76 14.74
CA LEU A 354 -17.98 -13.83 15.04
C LEU A 354 -17.57 -14.61 13.78
N ARG A 355 -18.52 -14.86 12.85
CA ARG A 355 -18.24 -15.48 11.54
C ARG A 355 -17.27 -14.63 10.73
N LEU A 356 -17.55 -13.34 10.55
CA LEU A 356 -16.74 -12.43 9.77
C LEU A 356 -15.31 -12.32 10.36
N LEU A 357 -15.20 -12.20 11.67
CA LEU A 357 -13.92 -12.17 12.37
C LEU A 357 -13.12 -13.48 12.16
N LYS A 358 -13.78 -14.63 12.25
CA LYS A 358 -13.16 -15.95 12.01
C LYS A 358 -12.67 -16.07 10.56
N VAL A 359 -13.47 -15.64 9.60
CA VAL A 359 -13.11 -15.67 8.17
C VAL A 359 -11.92 -14.76 7.91
N TRP A 360 -11.94 -13.52 8.41
CA TRP A 360 -10.82 -12.59 8.29
C TRP A 360 -9.51 -13.16 8.87
N HIS A 361 -9.54 -13.69 10.09
CA HIS A 361 -8.35 -14.29 10.70
C HIS A 361 -7.87 -15.55 9.96
N THR A 362 -8.79 -16.32 9.40
CA THR A 362 -8.42 -17.50 8.61
C THR A 362 -7.77 -17.10 7.31
N LEU A 363 -8.34 -16.10 6.61
CA LEU A 363 -7.81 -15.56 5.37
C LEU A 363 -6.40 -14.97 5.57
N THR A 364 -6.24 -14.06 6.55
CA THR A 364 -4.95 -13.42 6.81
C THR A 364 -3.86 -14.44 7.15
N ARG A 365 -4.22 -15.51 7.87
CA ARG A 365 -3.30 -16.60 8.17
C ARG A 365 -2.93 -17.44 6.93
N LYS A 366 -3.92 -17.75 6.07
CA LYS A 366 -3.68 -18.49 4.81
C LYS A 366 -2.80 -17.68 3.85
N VAL A 367 -3.06 -16.38 3.74
CA VAL A 367 -2.22 -15.46 2.96
C VAL A 367 -0.84 -15.27 3.59
N ARG A 368 -0.66 -15.63 4.85
CA ARG A 368 0.52 -15.31 5.71
C ARG A 368 0.75 -13.81 5.85
N LEU A 369 -0.33 -13.04 5.86
CA LEU A 369 -0.26 -11.60 6.09
C LEU A 369 0.18 -11.31 7.53
N LEU A 370 1.23 -10.53 7.70
CA LEU A 370 1.68 -10.11 9.03
C LEU A 370 0.69 -9.10 9.59
N MET A 371 0.04 -9.47 10.67
CA MET A 371 -0.90 -8.60 11.40
C MET A 371 -0.21 -7.98 12.61
N ALA A 372 -0.69 -6.82 13.03
CA ALA A 372 -0.25 -6.21 14.28
C ALA A 372 -0.67 -7.04 15.49
N ILE A 373 -0.13 -6.66 16.65
CA ILE A 373 -0.45 -7.33 17.91
C ILE A 373 -1.95 -7.23 18.24
N PRO A 374 -2.52 -8.24 18.92
CA PRO A 374 -3.96 -8.32 19.22
C PRO A 374 -4.53 -7.11 19.97
N GLU A 375 -3.71 -6.41 20.74
CA GLU A 375 -4.10 -5.23 21.52
C GLU A 375 -4.54 -4.04 20.65
N LYS A 376 -4.19 -4.06 19.37
CA LYS A 376 -4.66 -3.06 18.39
C LYS A 376 -6.01 -3.40 17.79
N ARG A 377 -6.51 -4.61 18.02
CA ARG A 377 -7.82 -5.04 17.54
C ARG A 377 -8.90 -4.49 18.45
N ASN A 378 -9.92 -3.95 17.83
CA ASN A 378 -11.07 -3.44 18.55
C ASN A 378 -12.34 -4.06 17.98
N LEU A 379 -13.10 -4.74 18.83
CA LEU A 379 -14.41 -5.31 18.48
C LEU A 379 -15.44 -4.76 19.48
N GLY A 380 -16.45 -4.10 18.98
CA GLY A 380 -17.49 -3.54 19.83
C GLY A 380 -18.58 -2.85 19.04
N THR A 381 -19.33 -1.98 19.69
CA THR A 381 -20.33 -1.11 19.05
C THR A 381 -19.72 0.22 18.56
N TRP A 382 -18.42 0.38 18.76
CA TRP A 382 -17.62 1.51 18.27
C TRP A 382 -16.21 1.06 17.92
N ALA A 383 -15.61 1.73 16.94
CA ALA A 383 -14.22 1.49 16.52
C ALA A 383 -13.54 2.79 16.07
N PRO A 384 -12.25 2.99 16.40
CA PRO A 384 -11.46 4.05 15.80
C PRO A 384 -11.09 3.69 14.37
N TRP A 385 -11.21 4.65 13.44
CA TRP A 385 -10.75 4.47 12.05
C TRP A 385 -10.37 5.82 11.43
N LEU A 386 -9.25 5.88 10.76
CA LEU A 386 -8.71 7.11 10.13
C LEU A 386 -8.72 8.34 11.06
N GLY A 387 -8.56 8.10 12.36
CA GLY A 387 -8.51 9.15 13.37
C GLY A 387 -9.86 9.76 13.75
N VAL A 388 -10.97 9.07 13.44
CA VAL A 388 -12.30 9.34 13.99
C VAL A 388 -12.78 8.12 14.78
N LEU A 389 -13.83 8.28 15.59
CA LEU A 389 -14.49 7.19 16.28
C LEU A 389 -15.84 6.93 15.64
N LEU A 390 -16.02 5.74 15.09
CA LEU A 390 -17.29 5.28 14.53
C LEU A 390 -18.13 4.67 15.65
N CYS A 391 -19.32 5.21 15.90
CA CYS A 391 -20.28 4.71 16.88
C CYS A 391 -21.44 4.04 16.14
N ALA A 392 -21.35 2.72 15.93
CA ALA A 392 -22.25 1.99 15.05
C ALA A 392 -23.70 2.00 15.50
N GLY A 393 -23.96 1.76 16.79
CA GLY A 393 -25.32 1.73 17.33
C GLY A 393 -26.06 3.07 17.26
N LEU A 394 -25.34 4.17 17.14
CA LEU A 394 -25.89 5.52 17.03
C LEU A 394 -25.85 6.08 15.60
N GLY A 395 -25.12 5.42 14.70
CA GLY A 395 -24.86 5.94 13.34
C GLY A 395 -24.08 7.26 13.35
N LEU A 396 -23.19 7.44 14.32
CA LEU A 396 -22.44 8.68 14.53
C LEU A 396 -20.96 8.49 14.29
N VAL A 397 -20.32 9.57 13.83
CA VAL A 397 -18.87 9.72 13.78
C VAL A 397 -18.46 10.81 14.77
N ILE A 398 -17.56 10.48 15.66
CA ILE A 398 -17.01 11.42 16.63
C ILE A 398 -15.60 11.80 16.20
N VAL A 399 -15.36 13.09 16.01
CA VAL A 399 -14.03 13.62 15.77
C VAL A 399 -13.37 13.93 17.12
N PRO A 400 -12.24 13.30 17.48
CA PRO A 400 -11.58 13.58 18.75
C PRO A 400 -11.17 15.04 18.87
N LYS A 401 -11.38 15.63 20.05
CA LYS A 401 -11.08 17.04 20.33
C LYS A 401 -9.66 17.46 19.94
N ALA A 402 -8.69 16.57 20.16
CA ALA A 402 -7.30 16.80 19.78
C ALA A 402 -7.08 16.98 18.26
N LYS A 403 -8.01 16.49 17.44
CA LYS A 403 -7.97 16.66 15.99
C LYS A 403 -8.62 17.99 15.56
N LEU A 404 -9.66 18.40 16.24
CA LEU A 404 -10.33 19.69 16.01
C LEU A 404 -9.43 20.88 16.33
N LEU A 405 -8.65 20.79 17.41
CA LEU A 405 -7.71 21.84 17.82
C LEU A 405 -6.49 22.00 16.89
N ARG A 406 -6.29 21.13 15.91
CA ARG A 406 -5.19 21.23 14.91
C ARG A 406 -5.62 21.87 13.60
N THR A 407 -6.90 22.06 13.40
CA THR A 407 -7.48 22.66 12.16
C THR A 407 -7.92 24.11 12.39
N SER A 408 -7.86 24.58 13.62
CA SER A 408 -8.02 25.98 14.03
C SER A 408 -6.65 26.62 14.24
#